data_487835797d8a34370a41bad4df37b846
#
_entry.id   487835797d8a34370a41bad4df37b846
#
_cell.length_a   1.000
_cell.length_b   1.000
_cell.length_c   1.000
_cell.angle_alpha   90.00
_cell.angle_beta   90.00
_cell.angle_gamma   90.00
#
_symmetry.space_group_name_H-M   'P 1'
#
loop_
_entity.id
_entity.type
_entity.pdbx_description
1 polymer ?
#
loop_
_entity_poly.entity_id
_entity_poly.type
_entity_poly.pdbx_seq_one_letter_code
_entity_poly.pdbx_strand_id
1 'polypeptide(L)'
;FNEPTFKDASGSGFLEKTDFELTLTGGAATLASKTPSKIVRDGNMYLLTVSYNGIADGNEVLKVTPVADAIFDGGGNKSETTQSNNTVTLNEKTLPKIASTSLSGDNKTLTVTFSEAIFDQASGSGAIEKGDFVLSVTGGAATLTNATPIAISSLGSNAYALTVGYQGMANGTEVIKVTPAANAIFDKAGNIASTTQTNNQLSLNEVKIQQIASAEHNTANGTWNSLVRVDDDTYALAYAANSSYGNVKTFAISKDGLTITTVQSKQYQSSSSLYNDFTQIDNNTFAVVYTGPSNDGFIRTMDISSSGAVS
;
A
#
# COMPACT_ATOMS: atom_id res chain seq x y z
N PHE A 1 -49.38 -12.62 10.72
CA PHE A 1 -50.61 -12.03 11.30
C PHE A 1 -50.83 -12.59 12.69
N ASN A 2 -51.55 -11.86 13.53
CA ASN A 2 -51.93 -12.28 14.89
C ASN A 2 -53.05 -13.33 14.92
N GLU A 3 -53.77 -13.52 13.79
CA GLU A 3 -54.88 -14.45 13.63
C GLU A 3 -54.90 -15.05 12.21
N PRO A 4 -55.73 -16.11 11.97
CA PRO A 4 -55.92 -16.64 10.62
C PRO A 4 -56.50 -15.60 9.67
N THR A 5 -55.92 -15.53 8.47
CA THR A 5 -56.32 -14.58 7.43
C THR A 5 -56.77 -15.29 6.17
N PHE A 6 -57.74 -14.65 5.50
CA PHE A 6 -58.46 -15.18 4.34
C PHE A 6 -58.55 -14.13 3.22
N LYS A 7 -58.75 -14.59 2.01
CA LYS A 7 -58.96 -13.73 0.83
C LYS A 7 -60.35 -13.16 0.73
N ASP A 8 -61.32 -13.87 1.32
CA ASP A 8 -62.75 -13.51 1.22
C ASP A 8 -63.31 -13.16 2.62
N ALA A 9 -64.30 -12.24 2.65
CA ALA A 9 -65.04 -11.88 3.85
C ALA A 9 -65.88 -13.04 4.43
N SER A 10 -66.03 -14.13 3.69
CA SER A 10 -66.66 -15.37 4.17
C SER A 10 -65.73 -16.24 5.03
N GLY A 11 -64.51 -15.80 5.30
CA GLY A 11 -63.49 -16.60 6.02
C GLY A 11 -62.94 -17.74 5.17
N SER A 12 -62.84 -17.57 3.85
CA SER A 12 -62.37 -18.58 2.93
C SER A 12 -61.30 -18.04 1.97
N GLY A 13 -60.63 -18.94 1.23
CA GLY A 13 -59.56 -18.61 0.29
C GLY A 13 -58.23 -18.32 0.94
N PHE A 14 -57.15 -18.64 0.24
CA PHE A 14 -55.78 -18.37 0.67
C PHE A 14 -55.32 -17.03 0.08
N LEU A 15 -54.49 -16.29 0.85
CA LEU A 15 -53.89 -15.05 0.37
C LEU A 15 -52.95 -15.33 -0.81
N GLU A 16 -52.98 -14.42 -1.75
CA GLU A 16 -52.14 -14.38 -2.93
C GLU A 16 -51.09 -13.27 -2.83
N LYS A 17 -50.12 -13.32 -3.67
CA LYS A 17 -49.07 -12.29 -3.70
C LYS A 17 -49.60 -10.88 -4.03
N THR A 18 -50.71 -10.80 -4.74
CA THR A 18 -51.39 -9.56 -5.11
C THR A 18 -52.14 -8.89 -3.95
N ASP A 19 -52.31 -9.59 -2.82
CA ASP A 19 -52.97 -9.05 -1.61
C ASP A 19 -51.98 -8.22 -0.75
N PHE A 20 -50.72 -8.11 -1.22
CA PHE A 20 -49.67 -7.36 -0.58
C PHE A 20 -49.04 -6.34 -1.54
N GLU A 21 -48.85 -5.11 -1.05
CA GLU A 21 -48.11 -4.07 -1.73
C GLU A 21 -46.76 -3.84 -1.00
N LEU A 22 -45.71 -3.74 -1.79
CA LEU A 22 -44.34 -3.46 -1.34
C LEU A 22 -43.95 -2.03 -1.69
N THR A 23 -43.33 -1.34 -0.74
CA THR A 23 -42.63 -0.08 -1.00
C THR A 23 -41.22 -0.15 -0.44
N LEU A 24 -40.26 0.46 -1.14
CA LEU A 24 -38.89 0.56 -0.72
C LEU A 24 -38.45 2.01 -0.79
N THR A 25 -37.87 2.51 0.29
CA THR A 25 -37.42 3.91 0.40
C THR A 25 -35.97 3.94 0.91
N GLY A 26 -35.21 4.95 0.54
CA GLY A 26 -33.83 5.10 0.90
C GLY A 26 -32.89 4.19 0.06
N GLY A 27 -31.59 4.30 0.31
CA GLY A 27 -30.55 3.45 -0.25
C GLY A 27 -30.39 3.46 -1.77
N ALA A 28 -29.58 2.52 -2.25
CA ALA A 28 -29.20 2.39 -3.65
C ALA A 28 -30.05 1.35 -4.41
N ALA A 29 -30.61 0.37 -3.71
CA ALA A 29 -31.46 -0.64 -4.32
C ALA A 29 -32.90 -0.12 -4.56
N THR A 30 -33.57 -0.69 -5.57
CA THR A 30 -34.96 -0.41 -5.89
C THR A 30 -35.76 -1.71 -6.02
N LEU A 31 -37.09 -1.66 -5.83
CA LEU A 31 -37.93 -2.83 -6.07
C LEU A 31 -38.01 -3.12 -7.57
N ALA A 32 -37.86 -4.40 -7.93
CA ALA A 32 -38.14 -4.87 -9.29
C ALA A 32 -39.65 -4.91 -9.56
N SER A 33 -40.46 -5.06 -8.49
CA SER A 33 -41.94 -5.05 -8.54
C SER A 33 -42.50 -4.61 -7.20
N LYS A 34 -43.61 -3.88 -7.20
CA LYS A 34 -44.37 -3.55 -5.98
C LYS A 34 -45.14 -4.73 -5.42
N THR A 35 -45.23 -5.85 -6.13
CA THR A 35 -45.86 -7.08 -5.68
C THR A 35 -44.80 -8.16 -5.44
N PRO A 36 -44.89 -8.93 -4.34
CA PRO A 36 -43.98 -10.06 -4.11
C PRO A 36 -43.94 -11.00 -5.31
N SER A 37 -42.74 -11.55 -5.60
CA SER A 37 -42.59 -12.53 -6.70
C SER A 37 -43.17 -13.90 -6.34
N LYS A 38 -43.16 -14.26 -5.04
CA LYS A 38 -43.70 -15.51 -4.49
C LYS A 38 -44.26 -15.30 -3.11
N ILE A 39 -45.28 -16.12 -2.75
CA ILE A 39 -45.82 -16.23 -1.40
C ILE A 39 -45.86 -17.69 -0.98
N VAL A 40 -45.50 -17.97 0.27
CA VAL A 40 -45.64 -19.29 0.88
C VAL A 40 -46.28 -19.09 2.25
N ARG A 41 -47.32 -19.89 2.56
CA ARG A 41 -48.01 -19.85 3.84
C ARG A 41 -47.47 -20.90 4.80
N ASP A 42 -47.32 -20.51 6.06
CA ASP A 42 -47.06 -21.41 7.19
C ASP A 42 -47.90 -20.94 8.40
N GLY A 43 -49.05 -21.56 8.60
CA GLY A 43 -50.03 -21.10 9.59
C GLY A 43 -50.53 -19.68 9.32
N ASN A 44 -50.30 -18.77 10.27
CA ASN A 44 -50.62 -17.32 10.14
C ASN A 44 -49.41 -16.50 9.62
N MET A 45 -48.31 -17.17 9.33
CA MET A 45 -47.10 -16.58 8.76
C MET A 45 -47.13 -16.71 7.23
N TYR A 46 -46.68 -15.67 6.56
CA TYR A 46 -46.53 -15.64 5.10
C TYR A 46 -45.08 -15.22 4.76
N LEU A 47 -44.40 -16.10 4.04
CA LEU A 47 -43.09 -15.79 3.51
C LEU A 47 -43.24 -15.17 2.12
N LEU A 48 -42.86 -13.90 2.01
CA LEU A 48 -42.93 -13.13 0.75
C LEU A 48 -41.53 -13.08 0.15
N THR A 49 -41.37 -13.51 -1.11
CA THR A 49 -40.11 -13.31 -1.85
C THR A 49 -40.16 -11.94 -2.53
N VAL A 50 -39.15 -11.11 -2.26
CA VAL A 50 -39.01 -9.78 -2.84
C VAL A 50 -37.84 -9.75 -3.80
N SER A 51 -38.01 -9.08 -4.94
CA SER A 51 -36.94 -8.95 -5.96
C SER A 51 -36.50 -7.48 -6.02
N TYR A 52 -35.19 -7.28 -6.08
CA TYR A 52 -34.56 -5.95 -6.10
C TYR A 52 -33.75 -5.76 -7.39
N ASN A 53 -33.64 -4.51 -7.84
CA ASN A 53 -32.67 -4.04 -8.80
C ASN A 53 -31.56 -3.29 -8.05
N GLY A 54 -30.30 -3.51 -8.42
CA GLY A 54 -29.16 -2.93 -7.73
C GLY A 54 -28.73 -3.74 -6.50
N ILE A 55 -27.85 -3.17 -5.70
CA ILE A 55 -27.26 -3.76 -4.50
C ILE A 55 -27.70 -2.91 -3.30
N ALA A 56 -28.21 -3.55 -2.26
CA ALA A 56 -28.61 -2.86 -1.05
C ALA A 56 -27.37 -2.32 -0.31
N ASP A 57 -27.45 -1.06 0.12
CA ASP A 57 -26.39 -0.37 0.88
C ASP A 57 -26.72 -0.25 2.39
N GLY A 58 -27.82 -0.89 2.83
CA GLY A 58 -28.25 -0.90 4.23
C GLY A 58 -29.07 0.32 4.65
N ASN A 59 -29.36 1.25 3.75
CA ASN A 59 -30.20 2.41 4.02
C ASN A 59 -31.64 2.23 3.51
N GLU A 60 -31.90 1.13 2.82
CA GLU A 60 -33.21 0.81 2.30
C GLU A 60 -34.16 0.34 3.41
N VAL A 61 -35.37 0.88 3.43
CA VAL A 61 -36.43 0.44 4.30
C VAL A 61 -37.57 -0.14 3.44
N LEU A 62 -37.70 -1.47 3.51
CA LEU A 62 -38.79 -2.21 2.90
C LEU A 62 -40.02 -2.13 3.79
N LYS A 63 -41.13 -1.75 3.21
CA LYS A 63 -42.45 -1.76 3.85
C LYS A 63 -43.40 -2.68 3.09
N VAL A 64 -44.13 -3.50 3.84
CA VAL A 64 -45.21 -4.39 3.32
C VAL A 64 -46.53 -3.92 3.83
N THR A 65 -47.50 -3.70 2.93
CA THR A 65 -48.84 -3.27 3.26
C THR A 65 -49.88 -4.24 2.72
N PRO A 66 -50.91 -4.59 3.47
CA PRO A 66 -52.13 -5.21 2.90
C PRO A 66 -52.71 -4.32 1.84
N VAL A 67 -53.11 -4.88 0.72
CA VAL A 67 -53.93 -4.17 -0.27
C VAL A 67 -55.35 -3.96 0.30
N ALA A 68 -55.93 -2.79 0.06
CA ALA A 68 -57.23 -2.47 0.58
C ALA A 68 -58.26 -3.52 0.13
N ASP A 69 -59.07 -3.97 1.08
CA ASP A 69 -60.17 -4.95 0.85
C ASP A 69 -59.72 -6.34 0.33
N ALA A 70 -58.43 -6.71 0.52
CA ALA A 70 -57.88 -7.95 0.01
C ALA A 70 -57.60 -9.03 1.10
N ILE A 71 -57.59 -8.62 2.37
CA ILE A 71 -57.26 -9.54 3.49
C ILE A 71 -58.33 -9.39 4.57
N PHE A 72 -58.90 -10.52 4.99
CA PHE A 72 -59.95 -10.61 6.00
C PHE A 72 -59.58 -11.57 7.11
N ASP A 73 -60.16 -11.38 8.31
CA ASP A 73 -60.16 -12.38 9.39
C ASP A 73 -61.28 -13.42 9.22
N GLY A 74 -61.37 -14.40 10.13
CA GLY A 74 -62.45 -15.40 10.13
C GLY A 74 -63.86 -14.86 10.40
N GLY A 75 -63.99 -13.64 10.90
CA GLY A 75 -65.24 -12.93 11.12
C GLY A 75 -65.66 -12.00 9.97
N GLY A 76 -64.84 -11.95 8.90
CA GLY A 76 -65.08 -11.10 7.75
C GLY A 76 -64.64 -9.62 7.92
N ASN A 77 -63.89 -9.30 8.98
CA ASN A 77 -63.36 -7.96 9.16
C ASN A 77 -62.12 -7.77 8.27
N LYS A 78 -61.99 -6.58 7.66
CA LYS A 78 -60.86 -6.25 6.81
C LYS A 78 -59.62 -5.92 7.58
N SER A 79 -58.47 -6.34 7.05
CA SER A 79 -57.17 -5.89 7.54
C SER A 79 -56.95 -4.39 7.28
N GLU A 80 -56.46 -3.68 8.30
CA GLU A 80 -56.07 -2.27 8.14
C GLU A 80 -54.88 -2.16 7.21
N THR A 81 -54.89 -1.18 6.32
CA THR A 81 -53.73 -0.87 5.45
C THR A 81 -52.64 -0.10 6.19
N THR A 82 -53.00 0.55 7.33
CA THR A 82 -52.03 1.21 8.20
C THR A 82 -51.51 0.23 9.24
N GLN A 83 -50.25 -0.15 9.16
CA GLN A 83 -49.58 -1.10 10.04
C GLN A 83 -48.41 -0.40 10.74
N SER A 84 -48.09 -0.80 11.98
CA SER A 84 -47.01 -0.21 12.80
C SER A 84 -45.68 -0.97 12.79
N ASN A 85 -45.73 -2.25 12.41
CA ASN A 85 -44.55 -3.17 12.47
C ASN A 85 -44.35 -3.91 11.15
N ASN A 86 -44.54 -3.21 10.06
CA ASN A 86 -44.51 -3.74 8.69
C ASN A 86 -43.33 -3.24 7.89
N THR A 87 -42.25 -2.77 8.55
CA THR A 87 -41.04 -2.28 7.92
C THR A 87 -39.83 -3.07 8.36
N VAL A 88 -38.85 -3.22 7.47
CA VAL A 88 -37.57 -3.82 7.77
C VAL A 88 -36.48 -3.12 6.94
N THR A 89 -35.32 -2.85 7.56
CA THR A 89 -34.16 -2.34 6.86
C THR A 89 -33.47 -3.52 6.14
N LEU A 90 -33.09 -3.34 4.89
CA LEU A 90 -32.33 -4.35 4.15
C LEU A 90 -30.91 -4.47 4.72
N ASN A 91 -30.38 -5.68 4.67
CA ASN A 91 -28.96 -5.89 4.98
C ASN A 91 -28.11 -5.27 3.87
N GLU A 92 -27.07 -4.57 4.28
CA GLU A 92 -26.04 -4.05 3.39
C GLU A 92 -25.34 -5.21 2.65
N LYS A 93 -25.07 -5.04 1.34
CA LYS A 93 -24.47 -6.03 0.43
C LYS A 93 -23.44 -5.42 -0.51
N THR A 94 -23.08 -4.15 -0.32
CA THR A 94 -22.03 -3.48 -1.06
C THR A 94 -20.68 -4.03 -0.63
N LEU A 95 -19.83 -4.41 -1.58
CA LEU A 95 -18.51 -4.96 -1.26
C LEU A 95 -17.49 -3.83 -1.06
N PRO A 96 -16.63 -3.91 -0.05
CA PRO A 96 -15.54 -2.96 0.10
C PRO A 96 -14.58 -3.07 -1.09
N LYS A 97 -14.14 -1.93 -1.60
CA LYS A 97 -13.25 -1.84 -2.77
C LYS A 97 -12.17 -0.80 -2.56
N ILE A 98 -11.05 -0.97 -3.26
CA ILE A 98 -10.01 0.04 -3.33
C ILE A 98 -10.55 1.23 -4.11
N ALA A 99 -10.72 2.37 -3.44
CA ALA A 99 -11.17 3.63 -4.02
C ALA A 99 -10.03 4.35 -4.73
N SER A 100 -8.84 4.35 -4.13
CA SER A 100 -7.65 4.97 -4.72
C SER A 100 -6.36 4.35 -4.19
N THR A 101 -5.29 4.52 -4.96
CA THR A 101 -3.91 4.20 -4.57
C THR A 101 -2.99 5.36 -4.91
N SER A 102 -1.91 5.54 -4.13
CA SER A 102 -0.81 6.46 -4.43
C SER A 102 0.53 5.87 -3.99
N LEU A 103 1.62 6.30 -4.62
CA LEU A 103 2.95 5.80 -4.36
C LEU A 103 3.89 6.95 -4.01
N SER A 104 4.74 6.77 -2.98
CA SER A 104 5.78 7.74 -2.63
C SER A 104 6.83 7.86 -3.72
N GLY A 105 7.50 9.04 -3.81
CA GLY A 105 8.51 9.30 -4.84
C GLY A 105 9.69 8.33 -4.82
N ASP A 106 10.00 7.72 -3.68
CA ASP A 106 11.03 6.71 -3.49
C ASP A 106 10.52 5.26 -3.70
N ASN A 107 9.26 5.09 -4.11
CA ASN A 107 8.55 3.83 -4.32
C ASN A 107 8.33 2.98 -3.05
N LYS A 108 8.75 3.41 -1.87
CA LYS A 108 8.77 2.57 -0.66
C LYS A 108 7.45 2.53 0.08
N THR A 109 6.56 3.50 -0.13
CA THR A 109 5.27 3.57 0.54
C THR A 109 4.14 3.61 -0.48
N LEU A 110 3.31 2.56 -0.47
CA LEU A 110 2.09 2.46 -1.24
C LEU A 110 0.91 2.77 -0.32
N THR A 111 0.22 3.87 -0.57
CA THR A 111 -1.01 4.21 0.15
C THR A 111 -2.20 3.63 -0.59
N VAL A 112 -3.08 2.93 0.15
CA VAL A 112 -4.31 2.32 -0.35
C VAL A 112 -5.48 2.89 0.44
N THR A 113 -6.48 3.43 -0.22
CA THR A 113 -7.71 3.94 0.41
C THR A 113 -8.89 3.10 -0.05
N PHE A 114 -9.70 2.62 0.90
CA PHE A 114 -10.92 1.86 0.62
C PHE A 114 -12.15 2.75 0.56
N SER A 115 -13.20 2.26 -0.09
CA SER A 115 -14.50 2.93 -0.20
C SER A 115 -15.20 3.13 1.15
N GLU A 116 -14.83 2.30 2.13
CA GLU A 116 -15.45 2.22 3.44
C GLU A 116 -14.50 1.63 4.48
N ALA A 117 -14.92 1.56 5.74
CA ALA A 117 -14.17 0.93 6.82
C ALA A 117 -14.04 -0.57 6.58
N ILE A 118 -12.82 -1.09 6.75
CA ILE A 118 -12.49 -2.49 6.53
C ILE A 118 -11.93 -3.15 7.78
N PHE A 119 -12.11 -4.46 7.87
CA PHE A 119 -11.76 -5.32 9.01
C PHE A 119 -11.19 -6.65 8.51
N ASP A 120 -10.41 -7.33 9.34
CA ASP A 120 -9.86 -8.66 9.02
C ASP A 120 -10.83 -9.81 9.34
N GLN A 121 -11.98 -9.51 10.00
CA GLN A 121 -12.97 -10.49 10.38
C GLN A 121 -14.36 -10.17 9.81
N ALA A 122 -15.08 -11.22 9.40
CA ALA A 122 -16.45 -11.11 8.89
C ALA A 122 -17.46 -10.59 9.93
N SER A 123 -17.10 -10.55 11.21
CA SER A 123 -17.89 -9.90 12.27
C SER A 123 -17.84 -8.37 12.21
N GLY A 124 -17.12 -7.77 11.28
CA GLY A 124 -16.89 -6.33 11.20
C GLY A 124 -16.02 -5.82 12.35
N SER A 125 -15.02 -6.59 12.73
CA SER A 125 -14.05 -6.30 13.79
C SER A 125 -12.66 -6.79 13.39
N GLY A 126 -11.65 -6.47 14.23
CA GLY A 126 -10.27 -6.81 13.99
C GLY A 126 -9.52 -5.75 13.18
N ALA A 127 -8.21 -5.75 13.29
CA ALA A 127 -7.32 -4.79 12.64
C ALA A 127 -6.74 -5.38 11.36
N ILE A 128 -6.72 -4.60 10.31
CA ILE A 128 -6.10 -4.98 9.05
C ILE A 128 -4.59 -5.15 9.23
N GLU A 129 -4.07 -6.27 8.76
CA GLU A 129 -2.67 -6.65 8.84
C GLU A 129 -2.01 -6.68 7.45
N LYS A 130 -0.68 -6.72 7.42
CA LYS A 130 0.08 -6.78 6.17
C LYS A 130 -0.23 -8.03 5.32
N GLY A 131 -0.61 -9.13 5.97
CA GLY A 131 -1.01 -10.39 5.33
C GLY A 131 -2.31 -10.30 4.55
N ASP A 132 -3.13 -9.27 4.79
CA ASP A 132 -4.40 -9.07 4.11
C ASP A 132 -4.23 -8.48 2.69
N PHE A 133 -3.00 -8.17 2.30
CA PHE A 133 -2.65 -7.63 1.00
C PHE A 133 -1.69 -8.52 0.23
N VAL A 134 -1.93 -8.63 -1.06
CA VAL A 134 -1.02 -9.26 -2.02
C VAL A 134 -0.52 -8.20 -2.99
N LEU A 135 0.80 -8.15 -3.14
CA LEU A 135 1.50 -7.26 -4.06
C LEU A 135 2.04 -8.05 -5.26
N SER A 136 2.02 -7.45 -6.42
CA SER A 136 2.74 -7.92 -7.60
C SER A 136 3.35 -6.76 -8.36
N VAL A 137 4.47 -7.00 -9.04
CA VAL A 137 5.10 -6.05 -9.97
C VAL A 137 5.31 -6.74 -11.30
N THR A 138 5.02 -6.03 -12.36
CA THR A 138 5.22 -6.49 -13.73
C THR A 138 5.94 -5.43 -14.55
N GLY A 139 6.69 -5.82 -15.57
CA GLY A 139 7.52 -4.93 -16.39
C GLY A 139 8.83 -4.55 -15.70
N GLY A 140 9.67 -3.81 -16.42
CA GLY A 140 10.89 -3.18 -15.93
C GLY A 140 11.97 -4.09 -15.34
N ALA A 141 12.88 -3.48 -14.57
CA ALA A 141 14.03 -4.15 -13.98
C ALA A 141 13.88 -4.41 -12.46
N ALA A 142 13.03 -3.67 -11.77
CA ALA A 142 12.77 -3.87 -10.35
C ALA A 142 11.77 -5.01 -10.12
N THR A 143 12.02 -5.81 -9.08
CA THR A 143 11.13 -6.88 -8.63
C THR A 143 10.82 -6.71 -7.15
N LEU A 144 9.73 -7.29 -6.65
CA LEU A 144 9.41 -7.28 -5.22
C LEU A 144 10.33 -8.22 -4.44
N THR A 145 10.73 -7.80 -3.23
CA THR A 145 11.37 -8.70 -2.27
C THR A 145 10.39 -9.72 -1.69
N ASN A 146 9.12 -9.33 -1.55
CA ASN A 146 8.03 -10.17 -1.07
C ASN A 146 6.72 -9.77 -1.75
N ALA A 147 5.84 -10.74 -1.97
CA ALA A 147 4.47 -10.51 -2.43
C ALA A 147 3.54 -9.94 -1.33
N THR A 148 4.01 -9.86 -0.08
CA THR A 148 3.31 -9.26 1.05
C THR A 148 4.04 -7.99 1.46
N PRO A 149 3.35 -6.91 1.86
CA PRO A 149 3.99 -5.72 2.41
C PRO A 149 4.93 -6.03 3.57
N ILE A 150 6.03 -5.28 3.70
CA ILE A 150 6.97 -5.41 4.82
C ILE A 150 6.30 -4.97 6.12
N ALA A 151 5.58 -3.86 6.06
CA ALA A 151 4.83 -3.29 7.18
C ALA A 151 3.55 -2.62 6.68
N ILE A 152 2.62 -2.38 7.62
CA ILE A 152 1.39 -1.64 7.41
C ILE A 152 1.17 -0.65 8.55
N SER A 153 0.59 0.51 8.25
CA SER A 153 0.07 1.44 9.23
C SER A 153 -1.24 2.06 8.77
N SER A 154 -2.20 2.23 9.68
CA SER A 154 -3.44 2.95 9.40
C SER A 154 -3.17 4.45 9.39
N LEU A 155 -3.69 5.14 8.37
CA LEU A 155 -3.64 6.60 8.23
C LEU A 155 -4.96 7.27 8.64
N GLY A 156 -5.95 6.47 9.09
CA GLY A 156 -7.32 6.92 9.29
C GLY A 156 -8.10 7.04 7.97
N SER A 157 -9.39 7.40 8.07
CA SER A 157 -10.25 7.62 6.89
C SER A 157 -10.18 6.50 5.85
N ASN A 158 -10.16 5.24 6.31
CA ASN A 158 -10.08 4.03 5.48
C ASN A 158 -8.79 3.89 4.64
N ALA A 159 -7.73 4.65 4.97
CA ALA A 159 -6.46 4.64 4.28
C ALA A 159 -5.37 3.91 5.07
N TYR A 160 -4.53 3.18 4.33
CA TYR A 160 -3.43 2.37 4.87
C TYR A 160 -2.15 2.64 4.08
N ALA A 161 -1.03 2.84 4.79
CA ALA A 161 0.29 2.89 4.20
C ALA A 161 0.95 1.52 4.29
N LEU A 162 1.31 0.97 3.14
CA LEU A 162 1.98 -0.31 2.97
C LEU A 162 3.46 -0.05 2.63
N THR A 163 4.39 -0.57 3.45
CA THR A 163 5.81 -0.51 3.12
C THR A 163 6.15 -1.62 2.13
N VAL A 164 6.75 -1.25 1.00
CA VAL A 164 7.11 -2.15 -0.09
C VAL A 164 8.61 -2.26 -0.22
N GLY A 165 9.12 -3.46 -0.45
CA GLY A 165 10.53 -3.72 -0.71
C GLY A 165 10.77 -4.17 -2.14
N TYR A 166 11.87 -3.67 -2.74
CA TYR A 166 12.27 -4.00 -4.10
C TYR A 166 13.71 -4.52 -4.15
N GLN A 167 13.98 -5.34 -5.15
CA GLN A 167 15.31 -5.69 -5.63
C GLN A 167 15.51 -5.06 -7.01
N GLY A 168 16.71 -4.54 -7.28
CA GLY A 168 17.00 -3.78 -8.49
C GLY A 168 16.48 -2.33 -8.41
N MET A 169 16.75 -1.55 -9.46
CA MET A 169 16.32 -0.16 -9.58
C MET A 169 15.16 -0.06 -10.56
N ALA A 170 14.11 0.62 -10.15
CA ALA A 170 12.98 0.88 -11.02
C ALA A 170 13.38 1.81 -12.17
N ASN A 171 12.98 1.46 -13.39
CA ASN A 171 13.23 2.24 -14.61
C ASN A 171 11.99 2.99 -15.13
N GLY A 172 10.89 2.97 -14.34
CA GLY A 172 9.65 3.67 -14.67
C GLY A 172 8.70 2.89 -15.58
N THR A 173 9.06 1.67 -16.00
CA THR A 173 8.18 0.81 -16.81
C THR A 173 7.48 -0.26 -15.99
N GLU A 174 7.85 -0.40 -14.72
CA GLU A 174 7.21 -1.31 -13.79
C GLU A 174 5.83 -0.82 -13.38
N VAL A 175 4.91 -1.76 -13.23
CA VAL A 175 3.58 -1.52 -12.67
C VAL A 175 3.43 -2.35 -11.41
N ILE A 176 3.30 -1.68 -10.27
CA ILE A 176 2.91 -2.31 -9.01
C ILE A 176 1.40 -2.45 -8.94
N LYS A 177 0.94 -3.60 -8.48
CA LYS A 177 -0.46 -3.90 -8.21
C LYS A 177 -0.63 -4.39 -6.79
N VAL A 178 -1.67 -3.89 -6.09
CA VAL A 178 -2.09 -4.35 -4.77
C VAL A 178 -3.49 -4.93 -4.85
N THR A 179 -3.72 -6.08 -4.20
CA THR A 179 -5.06 -6.68 -4.10
C THR A 179 -5.32 -7.12 -2.67
N PRO A 180 -6.58 -7.13 -2.20
CA PRO A 180 -6.94 -7.88 -1.02
C PRO A 180 -6.53 -9.34 -1.16
N ALA A 181 -6.00 -9.95 -0.10
CA ALA A 181 -5.82 -11.39 -0.05
C ALA A 181 -7.19 -12.07 0.01
N ALA A 182 -7.28 -13.29 -0.49
CA ALA A 182 -8.54 -14.01 -0.54
C ALA A 182 -9.10 -14.23 0.87
N ASN A 183 -10.36 -13.86 1.09
CA ASN A 183 -11.07 -14.01 2.37
C ASN A 183 -10.43 -13.29 3.57
N ALA A 184 -9.71 -12.19 3.34
CA ALA A 184 -8.94 -11.52 4.39
C ALA A 184 -9.50 -10.15 4.79
N ILE A 185 -10.22 -9.47 3.89
CA ILE A 185 -10.74 -8.12 4.15
C ILE A 185 -12.26 -8.11 4.04
N PHE A 186 -12.91 -7.58 5.06
CA PHE A 186 -14.36 -7.47 5.18
C PHE A 186 -14.78 -6.04 5.52
N ASP A 187 -16.03 -5.67 5.19
CA ASP A 187 -16.66 -4.46 5.70
C ASP A 187 -17.31 -4.70 7.08
N LYS A 188 -18.03 -3.69 7.57
CA LYS A 188 -18.76 -3.76 8.85
C LYS A 188 -19.92 -4.75 8.82
N ALA A 189 -20.52 -5.00 7.66
CA ALA A 189 -21.63 -5.93 7.48
C ALA A 189 -21.17 -7.38 7.20
N GLY A 190 -19.87 -7.61 7.10
CA GLY A 190 -19.27 -8.92 6.81
C GLY A 190 -19.21 -9.26 5.33
N ASN A 191 -19.38 -8.29 4.43
CA ASN A 191 -19.17 -8.51 3.01
C ASN A 191 -17.68 -8.51 2.70
N ILE A 192 -17.23 -9.43 1.87
CA ILE A 192 -15.82 -9.65 1.58
C ILE A 192 -15.34 -8.79 0.41
N ALA A 193 -14.17 -8.17 0.56
CA ALA A 193 -13.52 -7.45 -0.52
C ALA A 193 -13.14 -8.40 -1.68
N SER A 194 -13.47 -7.99 -2.90
CA SER A 194 -13.05 -8.76 -4.09
C SER A 194 -11.54 -8.72 -4.25
N THR A 195 -10.94 -9.84 -4.69
CA THR A 195 -9.54 -9.88 -5.13
C THR A 195 -9.36 -9.19 -6.50
N THR A 196 -10.45 -8.93 -7.22
CA THR A 196 -10.44 -8.14 -8.47
C THR A 196 -10.78 -6.69 -8.16
N GLN A 197 -9.81 -5.80 -8.35
CA GLN A 197 -9.92 -4.37 -8.08
C GLN A 197 -9.57 -3.56 -9.34
N THR A 198 -10.03 -2.31 -9.43
CA THR A 198 -9.82 -1.44 -10.61
C THR A 198 -8.85 -0.29 -10.36
N ASN A 199 -8.76 0.24 -9.12
CA ASN A 199 -7.94 1.40 -8.75
C ASN A 199 -6.70 0.99 -7.95
N ASN A 200 -6.07 -0.11 -8.34
CA ASN A 200 -5.09 -0.83 -7.55
C ASN A 200 -3.73 -1.01 -8.24
N GLN A 201 -3.46 -0.22 -9.27
CA GLN A 201 -2.22 -0.30 -10.05
C GLN A 201 -1.60 1.08 -10.21
N LEU A 202 -0.26 1.14 -10.12
CA LEU A 202 0.54 2.35 -10.27
C LEU A 202 1.85 2.02 -10.99
N SER A 203 2.34 2.92 -11.83
CA SER A 203 3.71 2.84 -12.33
C SER A 203 4.70 3.18 -11.22
N LEU A 204 5.81 2.46 -11.12
CA LEU A 204 6.91 2.87 -10.26
C LEU A 204 7.58 4.14 -10.81
N ASN A 205 8.04 4.99 -9.90
CA ASN A 205 8.88 6.12 -10.27
C ASN A 205 10.25 5.60 -10.71
N GLU A 206 10.80 6.15 -11.78
CA GLU A 206 12.17 5.84 -12.21
C GLU A 206 13.17 6.25 -11.13
N VAL A 207 14.05 5.33 -10.73
CA VAL A 207 15.17 5.59 -9.83
C VAL A 207 16.43 5.80 -10.67
N LYS A 208 16.86 7.04 -10.77
CA LYS A 208 18.09 7.41 -11.50
C LYS A 208 19.26 7.51 -10.55
N ILE A 209 20.40 6.94 -10.94
CA ILE A 209 21.67 7.33 -10.35
C ILE A 209 21.97 8.73 -10.88
N GLN A 210 21.94 9.71 -9.98
CA GLN A 210 22.27 11.09 -10.30
C GLN A 210 23.59 11.44 -9.62
N GLN A 211 24.54 11.99 -10.39
CA GLN A 211 25.70 12.64 -9.81
C GLN A 211 25.22 13.92 -9.12
N ILE A 212 25.35 13.99 -7.79
CA ILE A 212 24.90 15.13 -6.98
C ILE A 212 26.02 16.15 -6.75
N ALA A 213 27.28 15.69 -6.76
CA ALA A 213 28.46 16.55 -6.72
C ALA A 213 29.64 15.87 -7.42
N SER A 214 30.64 16.65 -7.83
CA SER A 214 31.93 16.17 -8.31
C SER A 214 33.01 17.15 -7.93
N ALA A 215 34.22 16.62 -7.70
CA ALA A 215 35.42 17.43 -7.49
C ALA A 215 36.62 16.80 -8.20
N GLU A 216 37.41 17.61 -8.87
CA GLU A 216 38.65 17.18 -9.47
C GLU A 216 39.73 17.11 -8.38
N HIS A 217 40.35 15.96 -8.20
CA HIS A 217 41.37 15.80 -7.17
C HIS A 217 42.81 16.17 -7.67
N ASN A 218 43.04 16.14 -8.97
CA ASN A 218 44.29 16.54 -9.59
C ASN A 218 44.07 17.04 -11.03
N THR A 219 44.61 18.21 -11.37
CA THR A 219 44.41 18.88 -12.68
C THR A 219 45.25 18.31 -13.82
N ALA A 220 46.21 17.42 -13.54
CA ALA A 220 47.07 16.82 -14.57
C ALA A 220 46.87 15.29 -14.65
N ASN A 221 47.44 14.51 -13.76
CA ASN A 221 47.31 13.07 -13.70
C ASN A 221 46.93 12.64 -12.27
N GLY A 222 45.85 11.92 -12.13
CA GLY A 222 45.44 11.30 -10.87
C GLY A 222 45.13 9.83 -11.15
N THR A 223 46.13 8.99 -11.04
CA THR A 223 46.07 7.55 -11.33
C THR A 223 46.28 6.70 -10.07
N TRP A 224 45.94 5.43 -10.15
CA TRP A 224 46.12 4.47 -9.05
C TRP A 224 45.44 4.95 -7.76
N ASN A 225 44.19 5.33 -7.89
CA ASN A 225 43.39 5.94 -6.82
C ASN A 225 42.88 4.91 -5.84
N SER A 226 43.05 5.16 -4.54
CA SER A 226 42.46 4.38 -3.45
C SER A 226 41.88 5.33 -2.42
N LEU A 227 40.57 5.25 -2.19
CA LEU A 227 39.79 6.12 -1.31
C LEU A 227 39.44 5.36 -0.04
N VAL A 228 39.67 6.00 1.12
CA VAL A 228 39.26 5.49 2.43
C VAL A 228 38.44 6.53 3.19
N ARG A 229 37.47 6.08 3.97
CA ARG A 229 36.73 6.93 4.92
C ARG A 229 37.56 7.13 6.18
N VAL A 230 37.70 8.36 6.66
CA VAL A 230 38.36 8.72 7.91
C VAL A 230 37.35 8.77 9.05
N ASP A 231 36.24 9.48 8.86
CA ASP A 231 35.12 9.57 9.80
C ASP A 231 33.78 9.81 9.05
N ASP A 232 32.81 10.44 9.72
CA ASP A 232 31.45 10.59 9.17
C ASP A 232 31.37 11.48 7.94
N ASP A 233 32.24 12.47 7.80
CA ASP A 233 32.27 13.43 6.69
C ASP A 233 33.65 13.63 6.07
N THR A 234 34.71 13.03 6.60
CA THR A 234 36.10 13.14 6.12
C THR A 234 36.54 11.88 5.38
N TYR A 235 37.14 12.07 4.21
CA TYR A 235 37.67 11.02 3.34
C TYR A 235 39.10 11.34 2.94
N ALA A 236 39.93 10.30 2.74
CA ALA A 236 41.31 10.42 2.27
C ALA A 236 41.51 9.59 1.01
N LEU A 237 42.17 10.18 0.00
CA LEU A 237 42.48 9.59 -1.28
C LEU A 237 44.00 9.50 -1.47
N ALA A 238 44.53 8.30 -1.55
CA ALA A 238 45.90 8.06 -2.02
C ALA A 238 45.90 7.93 -3.55
N TYR A 239 46.82 8.61 -4.24
CA TYR A 239 46.92 8.58 -5.70
C TYR A 239 48.33 8.89 -6.18
N ALA A 240 48.64 8.46 -7.41
CA ALA A 240 49.83 8.90 -8.12
C ALA A 240 49.52 10.16 -8.89
N ALA A 241 50.23 11.25 -8.57
CA ALA A 241 50.19 12.53 -9.28
C ALA A 241 51.19 12.57 -10.46
N ASN A 242 51.44 13.74 -11.00
CA ASN A 242 52.39 14.00 -12.05
C ASN A 242 53.72 13.25 -11.83
N SER A 243 54.25 12.63 -12.88
CA SER A 243 55.46 11.82 -12.81
C SER A 243 55.37 10.63 -11.83
N SER A 244 54.18 10.17 -11.54
CA SER A 244 53.87 9.06 -10.63
C SER A 244 54.23 9.29 -9.15
N TYR A 245 54.31 10.54 -8.69
CA TYR A 245 54.55 10.86 -7.28
C TYR A 245 53.34 10.48 -6.41
N GLY A 246 53.63 9.86 -5.25
CA GLY A 246 52.57 9.47 -4.32
C GLY A 246 52.06 10.63 -3.48
N ASN A 247 50.75 10.86 -3.54
CA ASN A 247 50.04 11.92 -2.79
C ASN A 247 48.86 11.36 -2.02
N VAL A 248 48.56 11.99 -0.88
CA VAL A 248 47.31 11.85 -0.16
C VAL A 248 46.58 13.19 -0.19
N LYS A 249 45.32 13.16 -0.53
CA LYS A 249 44.46 14.33 -0.45
C LYS A 249 43.23 14.00 0.41
N THR A 250 42.91 14.87 1.34
CA THR A 250 41.71 14.72 2.20
C THR A 250 40.60 15.63 1.75
N PHE A 251 39.38 15.17 1.94
CA PHE A 251 38.14 15.85 1.55
C PHE A 251 37.16 15.83 2.70
N ALA A 252 36.43 16.93 2.88
CA ALA A 252 35.18 16.95 3.61
C ALA A 252 34.03 16.80 2.59
N ILE A 253 33.16 15.81 2.81
CA ILE A 253 31.97 15.56 2.00
C ILE A 253 30.76 15.78 2.92
N SER A 254 29.91 16.77 2.59
CA SER A 254 28.71 17.04 3.36
C SER A 254 27.80 15.81 3.46
N LYS A 255 27.08 15.67 4.55
CA LYS A 255 26.22 14.50 4.83
C LYS A 255 25.15 14.25 3.75
N ASP A 256 24.72 15.29 3.07
CA ASP A 256 23.80 15.21 1.91
C ASP A 256 24.51 14.93 0.58
N GLY A 257 25.84 14.86 0.58
CA GLY A 257 26.67 14.60 -0.59
C GLY A 257 26.76 15.79 -1.58
N LEU A 258 26.16 16.93 -1.29
CA LEU A 258 26.08 18.07 -2.23
C LEU A 258 27.37 18.86 -2.31
N THR A 259 28.23 18.79 -1.30
CA THR A 259 29.48 19.54 -1.24
C THR A 259 30.68 18.63 -1.02
N ILE A 260 31.72 18.76 -1.86
CA ILE A 260 33.02 18.11 -1.74
C ILE A 260 34.08 19.22 -1.63
N THR A 261 34.71 19.35 -0.49
CA THR A 261 35.73 20.37 -0.23
C THR A 261 37.08 19.71 0.02
N THR A 262 38.13 20.10 -0.70
CA THR A 262 39.51 19.70 -0.38
C THR A 262 39.93 20.31 0.93
N VAL A 263 40.42 19.48 1.87
CA VAL A 263 40.95 19.92 3.16
C VAL A 263 42.47 20.09 3.08
N GLN A 264 43.19 19.04 2.70
CA GLN A 264 44.65 19.08 2.62
C GLN A 264 45.17 18.20 1.47
N SER A 265 46.34 18.49 0.97
CA SER A 265 47.09 17.63 0.05
C SER A 265 48.52 17.51 0.55
N LYS A 266 49.05 16.29 0.64
CA LYS A 266 50.39 15.98 1.10
C LYS A 266 51.05 14.93 0.22
N GLN A 267 52.28 15.19 -0.22
CA GLN A 267 53.06 14.22 -0.94
C GLN A 267 53.73 13.29 0.07
N TYR A 268 53.51 11.98 -0.05
CA TYR A 268 54.20 10.96 0.76
C TYR A 268 55.32 10.26 0.02
N GLN A 269 55.39 10.34 -1.30
CA GLN A 269 56.45 9.74 -2.10
C GLN A 269 56.86 10.69 -3.26
N SER A 270 58.14 10.98 -3.38
CA SER A 270 58.71 11.90 -4.40
C SER A 270 59.22 11.21 -5.67
N SER A 271 58.91 9.95 -5.82
CA SER A 271 59.22 9.14 -6.99
C SER A 271 58.04 8.22 -7.33
N SER A 272 58.27 7.08 -7.97
CA SER A 272 57.17 6.19 -8.37
C SER A 272 56.30 5.76 -7.17
N SER A 273 54.97 5.83 -7.35
CA SER A 273 53.95 5.32 -6.43
C SER A 273 52.78 4.81 -7.25
N LEU A 274 52.84 3.58 -7.69
CA LEU A 274 51.83 2.95 -8.54
C LEU A 274 51.03 1.93 -7.74
N TYR A 275 49.84 1.58 -8.22
CA TYR A 275 49.01 0.54 -7.61
C TYR A 275 48.74 0.78 -6.12
N ASN A 276 48.43 2.03 -5.77
CA ASN A 276 48.14 2.41 -4.38
C ASN A 276 46.94 1.64 -3.84
N ASP A 277 47.10 1.07 -2.64
CA ASP A 277 45.99 0.60 -1.83
C ASP A 277 46.09 1.23 -0.43
N PHE A 278 44.99 1.80 0.05
CA PHE A 278 44.96 2.66 1.21
C PHE A 278 43.91 2.17 2.21
N THR A 279 44.31 1.93 3.43
CA THR A 279 43.47 1.36 4.47
C THR A 279 43.65 2.07 5.80
N GLN A 280 42.60 2.07 6.62
CA GLN A 280 42.63 2.51 7.99
C GLN A 280 43.15 1.39 8.91
N ILE A 281 44.06 1.69 9.82
CA ILE A 281 44.60 0.75 10.82
C ILE A 281 43.90 0.95 12.16
N ASP A 282 43.77 2.20 12.61
CA ASP A 282 43.03 2.58 13.79
C ASP A 282 42.36 3.96 13.58
N ASN A 283 41.83 4.59 14.65
CA ASN A 283 41.05 5.81 14.53
C ASN A 283 41.71 6.94 13.75
N ASN A 284 43.03 7.07 13.83
CA ASN A 284 43.78 8.17 13.20
C ASN A 284 44.91 7.67 12.28
N THR A 285 45.32 6.41 12.37
CA THR A 285 46.47 5.87 11.63
C THR A 285 46.01 5.13 10.38
N PHE A 286 46.61 5.44 9.26
CA PHE A 286 46.31 4.88 7.95
C PHE A 286 47.61 4.33 7.34
N ALA A 287 47.48 3.28 6.51
CA ALA A 287 48.59 2.73 5.75
C ALA A 287 48.30 2.78 4.25
N VAL A 288 49.28 3.17 3.47
CA VAL A 288 49.31 3.03 2.02
C VAL A 288 50.36 2.03 1.60
N VAL A 289 49.99 1.04 0.81
CA VAL A 289 50.92 0.13 0.11
C VAL A 289 51.00 0.54 -1.34
N TYR A 290 52.16 0.48 -1.94
CA TYR A 290 52.34 0.91 -3.33
C TYR A 290 53.62 0.26 -3.94
N THR A 291 53.66 0.24 -5.27
CA THR A 291 54.87 -0.08 -6.00
C THR A 291 55.67 1.21 -6.20
N GLY A 292 56.87 1.24 -5.61
CA GLY A 292 57.79 2.36 -5.61
C GLY A 292 58.88 2.28 -6.67
N PRO A 293 60.03 2.97 -6.44
CA PRO A 293 61.19 2.91 -7.32
C PRO A 293 61.69 1.48 -7.50
N SER A 294 62.25 1.19 -8.66
CA SER A 294 62.78 -0.14 -9.05
C SER A 294 61.70 -1.25 -9.08
N ASN A 295 60.41 -0.90 -9.04
CA ASN A 295 59.29 -1.83 -8.89
C ASN A 295 59.23 -2.58 -7.55
N ASP A 296 59.88 -2.06 -6.52
CA ASP A 296 59.85 -2.64 -5.18
C ASP A 296 58.52 -2.28 -4.47
N GLY A 297 58.03 -3.18 -3.60
CA GLY A 297 56.87 -2.96 -2.75
C GLY A 297 57.19 -2.12 -1.52
N PHE A 298 56.40 -1.13 -1.24
CA PHE A 298 56.52 -0.24 -0.08
C PHE A 298 55.25 -0.18 0.72
N ILE A 299 55.37 0.04 2.03
CA ILE A 299 54.27 0.43 2.93
C ILE A 299 54.67 1.70 3.68
N ARG A 300 53.77 2.65 3.82
CA ARG A 300 53.88 3.83 4.65
C ARG A 300 52.65 4.01 5.52
N THR A 301 52.88 4.46 6.73
CA THR A 301 51.84 4.89 7.65
C THR A 301 51.83 6.41 7.76
N MET A 302 50.66 6.96 8.03
CA MET A 302 50.42 8.38 8.26
C MET A 302 49.26 8.57 9.22
N ASP A 303 49.27 9.65 9.98
CA ASP A 303 48.13 10.01 10.79
C ASP A 303 47.25 11.00 10.03
N ILE A 304 45.92 10.77 10.07
CA ILE A 304 44.93 11.65 9.51
C ILE A 304 43.90 11.92 10.59
N SER A 305 43.78 13.20 11.00
CA SER A 305 42.81 13.59 12.00
C SER A 305 41.37 13.60 11.43
N SER A 306 40.35 13.62 12.30
CA SER A 306 38.96 13.81 11.92
C SER A 306 38.69 15.10 11.16
N SER A 307 39.55 16.14 11.31
CA SER A 307 39.49 17.36 10.51
C SER A 307 40.17 17.25 9.15
N GLY A 308 40.75 16.08 8.79
CA GLY A 308 41.43 15.82 7.53
C GLY A 308 42.87 16.31 7.48
N ALA A 309 43.48 16.72 8.60
CA ALA A 309 44.91 17.08 8.65
C ALA A 309 45.78 15.81 8.58
N VAL A 310 46.78 15.81 7.68
CA VAL A 310 47.70 14.69 7.42
C VAL A 310 49.08 15.01 8.03
N SER A 311 49.59 14.18 8.93
CA SER A 311 50.91 14.31 9.53
C SER A 311 51.89 13.26 9.04
#